data_8a0a67dada6695556c6f1902af1a451e
#
_entry.id   8a0a67dada6695556c6f1902af1a451e
#
_cell.length_a   1.000
_cell.length_b   1.000
_cell.length_c   1.000
_cell.angle_alpha   90.00
_cell.angle_beta   90.00
_cell.angle_gamma   90.00
#
_symmetry.space_group_name_H-M   'P 1'
#
loop_
_entity.id
_entity.type
_entity.pdbx_description
1 polymer ?
#
loop_
_entity_poly.entity_id
_entity_poly.type
_entity_poly.pdbx_seq_one_letter_code
_entity_poly.pdbx_strand_id
1 'polypeptide(L)'
;FLVFSDYMRSSIRLSALMKTKVIYVLTHDSIGLGEDGPTHQPVEHLAMLRATPNLNVFRPADAVETAEAWELALKYDGPSILALSRQGLKTFRDEKRNDNLTSKGGYLVKDFGNKRDLTIIATGSEVEIALETSDLLLNDNIKASVVSLPCWEMFEKQSEEYKLNVLGEKLKVGVEAGSELGRHKYIGSNGIFIGMK
;
A
#
# COMPACT_ATOMS: atom_id res chain seq x y z
N PHE A 1 -13.54 9.36 6.98
CA PHE A 1 -12.67 8.36 7.61
C PHE A 1 -12.83 7.01 6.92
N LEU A 2 -11.75 6.24 6.81
CA LEU A 2 -11.79 4.92 6.15
C LEU A 2 -12.78 3.97 6.82
N VAL A 3 -12.89 4.00 8.14
CA VAL A 3 -13.83 3.17 8.90
C VAL A 3 -15.28 3.37 8.44
N PHE A 4 -15.65 4.57 8.00
CA PHE A 4 -17.01 4.86 7.53
C PHE A 4 -17.32 4.32 6.13
N SER A 5 -16.35 3.63 5.50
CA SER A 5 -16.65 2.82 4.32
C SER A 5 -17.66 1.71 4.61
N ASP A 6 -17.84 1.31 5.88
CA ASP A 6 -18.87 0.38 6.30
C ASP A 6 -20.28 0.87 5.95
N TYR A 7 -20.56 2.15 6.18
CA TYR A 7 -21.85 2.76 5.79
C TYR A 7 -22.04 2.90 4.28
N MET A 8 -20.95 2.87 3.52
CA MET A 8 -20.94 3.02 2.06
C MET A 8 -20.69 1.69 1.33
N ARG A 9 -20.57 0.58 2.04
CA ARG A 9 -20.13 -0.71 1.51
C ARG A 9 -20.95 -1.15 0.29
N SER A 10 -22.27 -1.03 0.36
CA SER A 10 -23.18 -1.38 -0.74
C SER A 10 -22.99 -0.46 -1.94
N SER A 11 -22.83 0.86 -1.72
CA SER A 11 -22.62 1.85 -2.78
C SER A 11 -21.29 1.65 -3.49
N ILE A 12 -20.21 1.40 -2.72
CA ILE A 12 -18.87 1.07 -3.27
C ILE A 12 -18.96 -0.19 -4.12
N ARG A 13 -19.62 -1.25 -3.61
CA ARG A 13 -19.81 -2.49 -4.37
C ARG A 13 -20.62 -2.28 -5.65
N LEU A 14 -21.68 -1.49 -5.61
CA LEU A 14 -22.49 -1.19 -6.79
C LEU A 14 -21.69 -0.39 -7.83
N SER A 15 -20.95 0.64 -7.42
CA SER A 15 -20.10 1.39 -8.35
C SER A 15 -19.07 0.49 -9.03
N ALA A 16 -18.49 -0.47 -8.29
CA ALA A 16 -17.54 -1.45 -8.84
C ALA A 16 -18.21 -2.44 -9.81
N LEU A 17 -19.43 -2.91 -9.48
CA LEU A 17 -20.21 -3.79 -10.36
C LEU A 17 -20.60 -3.10 -11.66
N MET A 18 -21.04 -1.84 -11.56
CA MET A 18 -21.46 -1.02 -12.71
C MET A 18 -20.27 -0.39 -13.45
N LYS A 19 -19.06 -0.50 -12.92
CA LYS A 19 -17.84 0.18 -13.42
C LYS A 19 -18.03 1.70 -13.50
N THR A 20 -18.78 2.27 -12.57
CA THR A 20 -19.02 3.71 -12.52
C THR A 20 -17.79 4.43 -12.01
N LYS A 21 -17.32 5.44 -12.73
CA LYS A 21 -16.16 6.24 -12.35
C LYS A 21 -16.51 7.13 -11.15
N VAL A 22 -16.04 6.72 -9.97
CA VAL A 22 -16.20 7.43 -8.70
C VAL A 22 -14.87 7.38 -7.97
N ILE A 23 -14.43 8.49 -7.41
CA ILE A 23 -13.24 8.55 -6.56
C ILE A 23 -13.70 8.78 -5.12
N TYR A 24 -13.48 7.78 -4.27
CA TYR A 24 -13.76 7.85 -2.85
C TYR A 24 -12.50 8.25 -2.10
N VAL A 25 -12.51 9.41 -1.46
CA VAL A 25 -11.39 9.90 -0.64
C VAL A 25 -11.70 9.62 0.82
N LEU A 26 -10.96 8.69 1.42
CA LEU A 26 -11.17 8.22 2.78
C LEU A 26 -9.90 8.45 3.60
N THR A 27 -9.92 9.44 4.45
CA THR A 27 -8.81 9.76 5.37
C THR A 27 -8.85 8.89 6.63
N HIS A 28 -7.86 9.03 7.52
CA HIS A 28 -7.77 8.26 8.78
C HIS A 28 -7.74 6.75 8.48
N ASP A 29 -6.75 6.36 7.67
CA ASP A 29 -6.64 5.06 7.02
C ASP A 29 -6.23 3.91 7.93
N SER A 30 -5.83 4.20 9.18
CA SER A 30 -5.28 3.20 10.09
C SER A 30 -5.45 3.59 11.56
N ILE A 31 -4.79 2.85 12.44
CA ILE A 31 -4.73 3.13 13.89
C ILE A 31 -4.03 4.46 14.23
N GLY A 32 -3.33 5.09 13.29
CA GLY A 32 -2.65 6.38 13.45
C GLY A 32 -3.60 7.60 13.52
N LEU A 33 -4.89 7.39 13.78
CA LEU A 33 -5.89 8.45 13.80
C LEU A 33 -5.94 9.30 15.07
N GLY A 34 -5.34 8.83 16.19
CA GLY A 34 -5.28 9.57 17.44
C GLY A 34 -6.37 9.16 18.45
N GLU A 35 -7.01 10.15 19.08
CA GLU A 35 -7.85 9.99 20.28
C GLU A 35 -9.30 9.53 20.05
N ASP A 36 -9.75 9.40 18.80
CA ASP A 36 -11.11 8.93 18.47
C ASP A 36 -11.38 7.48 18.92
N GLY A 37 -10.33 6.71 19.18
CA GLY A 37 -10.39 5.38 19.77
C GLY A 37 -10.75 4.25 18.80
N PRO A 38 -10.96 3.02 19.31
CA PRO A 38 -11.09 1.80 18.49
C PRO A 38 -12.25 1.82 17.49
N THR A 39 -13.34 2.52 17.82
CA THR A 39 -14.51 2.63 16.93
C THR A 39 -14.22 3.36 15.61
N HIS A 40 -13.10 4.08 15.53
CA HIS A 40 -12.67 4.85 14.37
C HIS A 40 -11.37 4.32 13.74
N GLN A 41 -10.78 3.27 14.31
CA GLN A 41 -9.54 2.64 13.86
C GLN A 41 -9.83 1.50 12.88
N PRO A 42 -9.67 1.71 11.57
CA PRO A 42 -9.88 0.64 10.60
C PRO A 42 -8.76 -0.39 10.70
N VAL A 43 -9.12 -1.67 10.71
CA VAL A 43 -8.21 -2.82 10.71
C VAL A 43 -8.41 -3.68 9.47
N GLU A 44 -9.66 -4.15 9.25
CA GLU A 44 -10.03 -5.04 8.15
C GLU A 44 -10.46 -4.32 6.87
N HIS A 45 -10.72 -3.02 6.93
CA HIS A 45 -11.33 -2.23 5.86
C HIS A 45 -10.53 -2.26 4.56
N LEU A 46 -9.19 -2.17 4.63
CA LEU A 46 -8.34 -2.28 3.44
C LEU A 46 -8.46 -3.66 2.79
N ALA A 47 -8.45 -4.73 3.58
CA ALA A 47 -8.60 -6.09 3.07
C ALA A 47 -9.98 -6.29 2.42
N MET A 48 -11.04 -5.79 3.07
CA MET A 48 -12.42 -5.82 2.55
C MET A 48 -12.55 -5.06 1.23
N LEU A 49 -11.95 -3.88 1.12
CA LEU A 49 -11.99 -3.07 -0.10
C LEU A 49 -11.20 -3.73 -1.23
N ARG A 50 -10.00 -4.24 -0.96
CA ARG A 50 -9.16 -4.99 -1.91
C ARG A 50 -9.82 -6.30 -2.39
N ALA A 51 -10.72 -6.89 -1.60
CA ALA A 51 -11.51 -8.05 -2.01
C ALA A 51 -12.64 -7.70 -2.99
N THR A 52 -12.88 -6.42 -3.30
CA THR A 52 -13.96 -5.99 -4.20
C THR A 52 -13.45 -5.92 -5.64
N PRO A 53 -13.95 -6.78 -6.57
CA PRO A 53 -13.53 -6.74 -7.97
C PRO A 53 -13.84 -5.40 -8.63
N ASN A 54 -13.02 -5.00 -9.60
CA ASN A 54 -13.12 -3.74 -10.35
C ASN A 54 -12.96 -2.46 -9.50
N LEU A 55 -12.46 -2.56 -8.30
CA LEU A 55 -12.16 -1.43 -7.43
C LEU A 55 -10.65 -1.27 -7.31
N ASN A 56 -10.08 -0.11 -7.65
CA ASN A 56 -8.69 0.19 -7.33
C ASN A 56 -8.59 0.79 -5.93
N VAL A 57 -7.70 0.24 -5.10
CA VAL A 57 -7.48 0.73 -3.73
C VAL A 57 -6.05 1.26 -3.62
N PHE A 58 -5.93 2.58 -3.57
CA PHE A 58 -4.66 3.28 -3.37
C PHE A 58 -4.47 3.63 -1.90
N ARG A 59 -3.32 3.27 -1.36
CA ARG A 59 -2.86 3.68 -0.04
C ARG A 59 -1.47 4.31 -0.16
N PRO A 60 -1.39 5.59 -0.58
CA PRO A 60 -0.12 6.27 -0.84
C PRO A 60 0.64 6.57 0.45
N ALA A 61 1.97 6.56 0.34
CA ALA A 61 2.90 6.71 1.46
C ALA A 61 3.48 8.13 1.59
N ASP A 62 3.34 8.97 0.58
CA ASP A 62 3.78 10.37 0.61
C ASP A 62 2.95 11.26 -0.33
N ALA A 63 3.32 12.54 -0.40
CA ALA A 63 2.63 13.51 -1.24
C ALA A 63 2.77 13.19 -2.75
N VAL A 64 3.91 12.63 -3.17
CA VAL A 64 4.17 12.27 -4.56
C VAL A 64 3.30 11.09 -4.98
N GLU A 65 3.29 10.01 -4.19
CA GLU A 65 2.39 8.87 -4.42
C GLU A 65 0.92 9.31 -4.40
N THR A 66 0.56 10.25 -3.52
CA THR A 66 -0.82 10.78 -3.47
C THR A 66 -1.20 11.47 -4.78
N ALA A 67 -0.33 12.34 -5.32
CA ALA A 67 -0.57 13.01 -6.60
C ALA A 67 -0.65 12.00 -7.77
N GLU A 68 0.25 11.02 -7.78
CA GLU A 68 0.27 9.93 -8.76
C GLU A 68 -1.00 9.05 -8.68
N ALA A 69 -1.46 8.74 -7.47
CA ALA A 69 -2.70 7.98 -7.27
C ALA A 69 -3.92 8.75 -7.76
N TRP A 70 -3.98 10.07 -7.54
CA TRP A 70 -5.03 10.93 -8.09
C TRP A 70 -5.04 10.91 -9.61
N GLU A 71 -3.88 11.04 -10.26
CA GLU A 71 -3.78 10.96 -11.71
C GLU A 71 -4.32 9.62 -12.24
N LEU A 72 -3.95 8.52 -11.60
CA LEU A 72 -4.40 7.18 -11.98
C LEU A 72 -5.91 6.98 -11.76
N ALA A 73 -6.44 7.46 -10.64
CA ALA A 73 -7.86 7.41 -10.34
C ALA A 73 -8.69 8.23 -11.35
N LEU A 74 -8.17 9.39 -11.79
CA LEU A 74 -8.80 10.21 -12.82
C LEU A 74 -8.78 9.56 -14.21
N LYS A 75 -7.78 8.74 -14.52
CA LYS A 75 -7.65 8.03 -15.80
C LYS A 75 -8.40 6.69 -15.83
N TYR A 76 -8.71 6.11 -14.68
CA TYR A 76 -9.36 4.80 -14.60
C TYR A 76 -10.87 4.91 -14.88
N ASP A 77 -11.38 4.03 -15.75
CA ASP A 77 -12.81 3.93 -16.07
C ASP A 77 -13.54 2.98 -15.11
N GLY A 78 -13.47 3.29 -13.82
CA GLY A 78 -14.07 2.55 -12.74
C GLY A 78 -13.85 3.25 -11.40
N PRO A 79 -14.37 2.70 -10.30
CA PRO A 79 -14.24 3.31 -9.00
C PRO A 79 -12.84 3.13 -8.42
N SER A 80 -12.39 4.14 -7.70
CA SER A 80 -11.11 4.15 -6.97
C SER A 80 -11.30 4.63 -5.54
N ILE A 81 -10.56 4.01 -4.62
CA ILE A 81 -10.41 4.46 -3.23
C ILE A 81 -9.05 5.12 -3.09
N LEU A 82 -8.98 6.29 -2.48
CA LEU A 82 -7.76 6.88 -1.93
C LEU A 82 -7.85 6.80 -0.40
N ALA A 83 -7.16 5.84 0.18
CA ALA A 83 -7.02 5.68 1.63
C ALA A 83 -5.83 6.52 2.11
N LEU A 84 -6.11 7.64 2.76
CA LEU A 84 -5.11 8.63 3.14
C LEU A 84 -4.90 8.66 4.65
N SER A 85 -3.64 8.84 5.08
CA SER A 85 -3.29 8.98 6.49
C SER A 85 -3.90 10.25 7.11
N ARG A 86 -4.10 10.22 8.43
CA ARG A 86 -4.39 11.43 9.22
C ARG A 86 -3.10 12.21 9.50
N GLN A 87 -2.05 11.49 9.87
CA GLN A 87 -0.76 12.07 10.19
C GLN A 87 -0.03 12.57 8.94
N GLY A 88 0.79 13.60 9.11
CA GLY A 88 1.71 14.03 8.06
C GLY A 88 2.79 12.97 7.84
N LEU A 89 3.10 12.68 6.59
CA LEU A 89 4.14 11.74 6.19
C LEU A 89 5.27 12.48 5.51
N LYS A 90 6.51 12.04 5.73
CA LYS A 90 7.68 12.60 5.05
C LYS A 90 7.68 12.16 3.59
N THR A 91 7.98 13.09 2.70
CA THR A 91 8.25 12.78 1.32
C THR A 91 9.61 12.07 1.22
N PHE A 92 9.61 10.85 0.73
CA PHE A 92 10.83 10.07 0.49
C PHE A 92 11.24 10.08 -0.98
N ARG A 93 10.39 10.58 -1.87
CA ARG A 93 10.63 10.73 -3.29
C ARG A 93 10.79 12.21 -3.63
N ASP A 94 12.02 12.70 -3.56
CA ASP A 94 12.40 14.09 -3.87
C ASP A 94 12.94 14.26 -5.29
N GLU A 95 13.20 13.16 -6.01
CA GLU A 95 13.67 13.19 -7.38
C GLU A 95 12.58 13.70 -8.33
N LYS A 96 12.95 14.66 -9.18
CA LYS A 96 12.12 15.10 -10.30
C LYS A 96 12.08 14.01 -11.38
N ARG A 97 11.21 13.05 -11.20
CA ARG A 97 10.91 12.03 -12.21
C ARG A 97 9.65 12.42 -12.96
N ASN A 98 9.66 12.16 -14.26
CA ASN A 98 8.45 12.30 -15.08
C ASN A 98 7.58 11.03 -15.05
N ASP A 99 8.08 9.96 -14.41
CA ASP A 99 7.43 8.66 -14.39
C ASP A 99 6.52 8.53 -13.17
N ASN A 100 5.25 8.19 -13.40
CA ASN A 100 4.32 7.81 -12.35
C ASN A 100 4.63 6.37 -11.88
N LEU A 101 5.41 6.23 -10.79
CA LEU A 101 5.78 4.92 -10.27
C LEU A 101 4.61 4.18 -9.61
N THR A 102 3.65 4.91 -9.06
CA THR A 102 2.41 4.34 -8.50
C THR A 102 1.61 3.58 -9.57
N SER A 103 1.80 3.89 -10.85
CA SER A 103 1.19 3.15 -11.96
C SER A 103 1.61 1.69 -12.04
N LYS A 104 2.74 1.33 -11.45
CA LYS A 104 3.22 -0.05 -11.32
C LYS A 104 2.50 -0.81 -10.20
N GLY A 105 1.80 -0.10 -9.32
CA GLY A 105 1.11 -0.66 -8.16
C GLY A 105 2.02 -1.03 -6.99
N GLY A 106 3.30 -1.28 -7.27
CA GLY A 106 4.35 -1.55 -6.29
C GLY A 106 5.73 -1.39 -6.93
N TYR A 107 6.68 -0.84 -6.18
CA TYR A 107 8.03 -0.56 -6.68
C TYR A 107 9.06 -0.50 -5.54
N LEU A 108 10.32 -0.67 -5.88
CA LEU A 108 11.44 -0.55 -4.93
C LEU A 108 11.69 0.92 -4.59
N VAL A 109 11.62 1.26 -3.31
CA VAL A 109 11.98 2.57 -2.75
C VAL A 109 13.45 2.58 -2.35
N LYS A 110 13.92 1.46 -1.77
CA LYS A 110 15.31 1.24 -1.42
C LYS A 110 15.73 -0.13 -1.91
N ASP A 111 16.80 -0.20 -2.69
CA ASP A 111 17.23 -1.43 -3.33
C ASP A 111 18.71 -1.75 -3.03
N PHE A 112 18.96 -3.00 -2.67
CA PHE A 112 20.30 -3.57 -2.55
C PHE A 112 20.62 -4.57 -3.68
N GLY A 113 19.75 -4.65 -4.68
CA GLY A 113 19.87 -5.56 -5.82
C GLY A 113 20.04 -7.01 -5.38
N ASN A 114 20.94 -7.75 -6.04
CA ASN A 114 21.21 -9.16 -5.71
C ASN A 114 21.84 -9.37 -4.33
N LYS A 115 22.25 -8.31 -3.64
CA LYS A 115 22.86 -8.37 -2.30
C LYS A 115 21.84 -8.24 -1.18
N ARG A 116 20.53 -8.10 -1.49
CA ARG A 116 19.47 -8.02 -0.47
C ARG A 116 19.39 -9.33 0.32
N ASP A 117 19.24 -9.21 1.63
CA ASP A 117 19.04 -10.36 2.54
C ASP A 117 17.56 -10.62 2.76
N LEU A 118 16.74 -9.55 2.72
CA LEU A 118 15.29 -9.60 2.83
C LEU A 118 14.64 -8.41 2.10
N THR A 119 13.33 -8.50 1.92
CA THR A 119 12.50 -7.41 1.40
C THR A 119 11.42 -7.04 2.41
N ILE A 120 11.32 -5.76 2.78
CA ILE A 120 10.22 -5.21 3.57
C ILE A 120 9.20 -4.62 2.61
N ILE A 121 7.96 -5.07 2.70
CA ILE A 121 6.85 -4.65 1.83
C ILE A 121 5.85 -3.87 2.68
N ALA A 122 5.67 -2.59 2.39
CA ALA A 122 4.82 -1.71 3.15
C ALA A 122 3.90 -0.87 2.24
N THR A 123 2.89 -0.23 2.82
CA THR A 123 2.00 0.72 2.15
C THR A 123 1.71 1.89 3.08
N GLY A 124 1.35 3.04 2.53
CA GLY A 124 0.95 4.19 3.33
C GLY A 124 2.01 4.60 4.36
N SER A 125 1.56 4.94 5.56
CA SER A 125 2.44 5.40 6.66
C SER A 125 3.52 4.41 7.06
N GLU A 126 3.37 3.14 6.79
CA GLU A 126 4.35 2.12 7.18
C GLU A 126 5.58 2.08 6.25
N VAL A 127 5.55 2.75 5.09
CA VAL A 127 6.74 2.85 4.21
C VAL A 127 7.87 3.64 4.88
N GLU A 128 7.56 4.74 5.60
CA GLU A 128 8.55 5.47 6.38
C GLU A 128 9.19 4.57 7.44
N ILE A 129 8.38 3.81 8.19
CA ILE A 129 8.85 2.86 9.20
C ILE A 129 9.74 1.78 8.57
N ALA A 130 9.37 1.29 7.39
CA ALA A 130 10.15 0.29 6.65
C ALA A 130 11.52 0.83 6.22
N LEU A 131 11.58 2.10 5.79
CA LEU A 131 12.84 2.77 5.43
C LEU A 131 13.75 2.94 6.63
N GLU A 132 13.22 3.45 7.75
CA GLU A 132 13.97 3.60 9.00
C GLU A 132 14.46 2.23 9.53
N THR A 133 13.61 1.21 9.47
CA THR A 133 13.98 -0.18 9.83
C THR A 133 15.12 -0.70 8.96
N SER A 134 15.05 -0.44 7.65
CA SER A 134 16.12 -0.84 6.71
C SER A 134 17.45 -0.15 7.04
N ASP A 135 17.43 1.12 7.47
CA ASP A 135 18.62 1.84 7.89
C ASP A 135 19.21 1.26 9.19
N LEU A 136 18.37 0.90 10.16
CA LEU A 136 18.80 0.26 11.40
C LEU A 136 19.42 -1.12 11.14
N LEU A 137 18.77 -1.95 10.31
CA LEU A 137 19.27 -3.28 9.95
C LEU A 137 20.62 -3.23 9.22
N LEU A 138 20.87 -2.16 8.46
CA LEU A 138 22.14 -1.97 7.78
C LEU A 138 23.32 -1.81 8.75
N ASN A 139 23.09 -1.26 9.96
CA ASN A 139 24.12 -1.17 11.01
C ASN A 139 24.56 -2.57 11.47
N ASP A 140 23.68 -3.57 11.37
CA ASP A 140 23.96 -4.97 11.67
C ASP A 140 24.40 -5.75 10.41
N ASN A 141 24.76 -5.06 9.32
CA ASN A 141 25.11 -5.61 8.02
C ASN A 141 23.99 -6.42 7.33
N ILE A 142 22.74 -6.22 7.71
CA ILE A 142 21.56 -6.84 7.08
C ILE A 142 21.00 -5.88 6.03
N LYS A 143 20.95 -6.31 4.77
CA LYS A 143 20.52 -5.53 3.62
C LYS A 143 19.04 -5.77 3.34
N ALA A 144 18.18 -4.93 3.89
CA ALA A 144 16.74 -4.99 3.71
C ALA A 144 16.31 -4.02 2.59
N SER A 145 15.94 -4.54 1.42
CA SER A 145 15.29 -3.71 0.39
C SER A 145 13.88 -3.35 0.83
N VAL A 146 13.38 -2.17 0.44
CA VAL A 146 12.06 -1.67 0.80
C VAL A 146 11.22 -1.49 -0.46
N VAL A 147 10.00 -2.02 -0.41
CA VAL A 147 8.98 -1.89 -1.44
C VAL A 147 7.82 -1.07 -0.91
N SER A 148 7.44 0.00 -1.61
CA SER A 148 6.12 0.59 -1.49
C SER A 148 5.15 -0.16 -2.39
N LEU A 149 4.00 -0.59 -1.85
CA LEU A 149 2.96 -1.33 -2.57
C LEU A 149 1.62 -0.58 -2.51
N PRO A 150 1.53 0.64 -3.09
CA PRO A 150 0.37 1.52 -2.93
C PRO A 150 -0.92 1.00 -3.57
N CYS A 151 -0.87 0.11 -4.56
CA CYS A 151 -2.08 -0.42 -5.20
C CYS A 151 -1.88 -1.86 -5.68
N TRP A 152 -2.55 -2.80 -5.01
CA TRP A 152 -2.44 -4.22 -5.32
C TRP A 152 -2.97 -4.55 -6.72
N GLU A 153 -4.10 -3.97 -7.10
CA GLU A 153 -4.79 -4.23 -8.36
C GLU A 153 -3.93 -3.84 -9.57
N MET A 154 -3.11 -2.82 -9.45
CA MET A 154 -2.16 -2.42 -10.48
C MET A 154 -0.90 -3.28 -10.46
N PHE A 155 -0.41 -3.67 -9.29
CA PHE A 155 0.75 -4.54 -9.16
C PHE A 155 0.48 -5.93 -9.76
N GLU A 156 -0.74 -6.46 -9.59
CA GLU A 156 -1.15 -7.73 -10.18
C GLU A 156 -1.16 -7.74 -11.71
N LYS A 157 -1.31 -6.59 -12.34
CA LYS A 157 -1.26 -6.45 -13.81
C LYS A 157 0.17 -6.44 -14.36
N GLN A 158 1.18 -6.37 -13.50
CA GLN A 158 2.58 -6.39 -13.93
C GLN A 158 3.00 -7.81 -14.33
N SER A 159 4.07 -7.89 -15.15
CA SER A 159 4.66 -9.19 -15.51
C SER A 159 5.22 -9.92 -14.27
N GLU A 160 5.25 -11.25 -14.33
CA GLU A 160 5.86 -12.05 -13.24
C GLU A 160 7.33 -11.69 -13.03
N GLU A 161 8.06 -11.38 -14.11
CA GLU A 161 9.43 -10.91 -14.04
C GLU A 161 9.55 -9.60 -13.23
N TYR A 162 8.67 -8.63 -13.50
CA TYR A 162 8.64 -7.37 -12.74
C TYR A 162 8.33 -7.62 -11.26
N LYS A 163 7.30 -8.42 -10.98
CA LYS A 163 6.91 -8.76 -9.60
C LYS A 163 8.05 -9.45 -8.86
N LEU A 164 8.71 -10.39 -9.51
CA LEU A 164 9.85 -11.10 -8.94
C LEU A 164 11.03 -10.15 -8.67
N ASN A 165 11.33 -9.26 -9.59
CA ASN A 165 12.39 -8.26 -9.42
C ASN A 165 12.10 -7.33 -8.23
N VAL A 166 10.86 -6.87 -8.08
CA VAL A 166 10.44 -5.98 -6.98
C VAL A 166 10.45 -6.72 -5.65
N LEU A 167 9.79 -7.88 -5.57
CA LEU A 167 9.61 -8.63 -4.31
C LEU A 167 10.86 -9.43 -3.91
N GLY A 168 11.64 -9.88 -4.88
CA GLY A 168 12.79 -10.76 -4.68
C GLY A 168 12.40 -12.17 -4.23
N GLU A 169 13.41 -13.04 -4.12
CA GLU A 169 13.25 -14.45 -3.75
C GLU A 169 13.53 -14.73 -2.28
N LYS A 170 14.20 -13.81 -1.58
CA LYS A 170 14.59 -13.95 -0.17
C LYS A 170 13.40 -13.79 0.76
N LEU A 171 13.66 -13.84 2.08
CA LEU A 171 12.67 -13.56 3.11
C LEU A 171 11.93 -12.26 2.83
N LYS A 172 10.62 -12.28 3.02
CA LYS A 172 9.76 -11.10 2.88
C LYS A 172 9.07 -10.79 4.19
N VAL A 173 9.05 -9.52 4.55
CA VAL A 173 8.36 -9.02 5.73
C VAL A 173 7.31 -8.01 5.26
N GLY A 174 6.04 -8.32 5.48
CA GLY A 174 4.93 -7.39 5.22
C GLY A 174 4.69 -6.52 6.45
N VAL A 175 4.58 -5.20 6.26
CA VAL A 175 4.28 -4.25 7.34
C VAL A 175 3.09 -3.39 6.92
N GLU A 176 1.99 -3.48 7.64
CA GLU A 176 0.82 -2.61 7.43
C GLU A 176 -0.03 -2.55 8.70
N ALA A 177 -0.45 -1.35 9.08
CA ALA A 177 -1.41 -1.14 10.16
C ALA A 177 -2.82 -1.58 9.72
N GLY A 178 -3.00 -2.87 9.51
CA GLY A 178 -4.22 -3.52 9.04
C GLY A 178 -4.14 -5.04 9.18
N SER A 179 -5.19 -5.71 8.71
CA SER A 179 -5.31 -7.17 8.76
C SER A 179 -4.31 -7.87 7.83
N GLU A 180 -3.83 -9.04 8.25
CA GLU A 180 -2.96 -9.92 7.45
C GLU A 180 -3.64 -10.48 6.19
N LEU A 181 -4.96 -10.44 6.11
CA LEU A 181 -5.74 -11.08 5.04
C LEU A 181 -5.27 -10.63 3.64
N GLY A 182 -4.90 -11.60 2.81
CA GLY A 182 -4.41 -11.41 1.45
C GLY A 182 -2.89 -11.14 1.35
N ARG A 183 -2.18 -10.90 2.45
CA ARG A 183 -0.75 -10.57 2.45
C ARG A 183 0.15 -11.72 2.00
N HIS A 184 -0.23 -12.96 2.30
CA HIS A 184 0.54 -14.15 1.89
C HIS A 184 0.82 -14.20 0.39
N LYS A 185 -0.02 -13.57 -0.43
CA LYS A 185 0.21 -13.44 -1.86
C LYS A 185 1.55 -12.79 -2.21
N TYR A 186 2.00 -11.82 -1.40
CA TYR A 186 3.22 -11.05 -1.64
C TYR A 186 4.39 -11.53 -0.79
N ILE A 187 4.12 -11.90 0.47
CA ILE A 187 5.18 -12.35 1.39
C ILE A 187 5.51 -13.84 1.26
N GLY A 188 4.60 -14.63 0.69
CA GLY A 188 4.74 -16.08 0.57
C GLY A 188 4.48 -16.82 1.88
N SER A 189 4.57 -18.15 1.86
CA SER A 189 4.29 -19.01 3.01
C SER A 189 5.32 -18.91 4.15
N ASN A 190 6.55 -18.49 3.83
CA ASN A 190 7.65 -18.33 4.79
C ASN A 190 7.83 -16.86 5.22
N GLY A 191 7.00 -15.97 4.70
CA GLY A 191 7.06 -14.55 5.04
C GLY A 191 6.51 -14.27 6.42
N ILE A 192 6.87 -13.10 6.94
CA ILE A 192 6.41 -12.61 8.25
C ILE A 192 5.51 -11.41 8.01
N PHE A 193 4.40 -11.34 8.70
CA PHE A 193 3.53 -10.16 8.70
C PHE A 193 3.52 -9.46 10.05
N ILE A 194 3.74 -8.16 10.02
CA ILE A 194 3.65 -7.26 11.17
C ILE A 194 2.47 -6.31 10.92
N GLY A 195 1.42 -6.47 11.68
CA GLY A 195 0.16 -5.72 11.51
C GLY A 195 -0.79 -5.87 12.68
N MET A 196 -2.08 -5.66 12.40
CA MET A 196 -3.14 -5.70 13.40
C MET A 196 -3.82 -7.07 13.45
N LYS A 197 -4.28 -7.43 14.64
CA LYS A 197 -5.05 -8.68 14.92
C LYS A 197 -6.41 -8.33 15.50
#